data_913204df1834da3e6ec4ed7cae03f418
#
_entry.id   913204df1834da3e6ec4ed7cae03f418
#
_cell.length_a   1.000
_cell.length_b   1.000
_cell.length_c   1.000
_cell.angle_alpha   90.00
_cell.angle_beta   90.00
_cell.angle_gamma   90.00
#
_symmetry.space_group_name_H-M   'P 1'
#
loop_
_entity.id
_entity.type
_entity.pdbx_description
1 polymer ?
#
loop_
_entity_poly.entity_id
_entity_poly.type
_entity_poly.pdbx_seq_one_letter_code
_entity_poly.pdbx_strand_id
1 'polypeptide(L)'
;MSEIAKEMNKFLREKDPVIFSLLSDFGREIYMPKGIISQSAEAKLHAYECNATIGIAKEDGGPMYLPSIKKFFNNLTPSEIFPYATPYGLPELRKLWREKIISENELKNKEISLPVVTHAMTNGLMLTGDLFIDKGDEIYLPNMMWGNYNLIYRIRYKANIVNYDFFNSSLTKFNVAALKEALNNCNKEKVVLLFNFPNNPTGYTPTQKEANAITEILLDLAESG
;
A
#
# COMPACT_ATOMS: atom_id res chain seq x y z
N MET A 1 0.01 -21.03 3.68
CA MET A 1 1.47 -20.84 3.41
C MET A 1 1.71 -21.01 1.92
N SER A 2 2.47 -20.11 1.30
CA SER A 2 2.83 -20.18 -0.12
C SER A 2 3.79 -21.35 -0.39
N GLU A 3 3.85 -21.85 -1.64
CA GLU A 3 4.82 -22.89 -2.02
C GLU A 3 6.26 -22.43 -1.81
N ILE A 4 6.56 -21.16 -2.11
CA ILE A 4 7.89 -20.58 -1.89
C ILE A 4 8.28 -20.66 -0.40
N ALA A 5 7.38 -20.31 0.51
CA ALA A 5 7.64 -20.40 1.95
C ALA A 5 7.81 -21.86 2.40
N LYS A 6 7.07 -22.82 1.81
CA LYS A 6 7.24 -24.24 2.11
C LYS A 6 8.61 -24.76 1.69
N GLU A 7 9.06 -24.40 0.49
CA GLU A 7 10.39 -24.76 -0.03
C GLU A 7 11.51 -24.19 0.83
N MET A 8 11.40 -22.90 1.20
CA MET A 8 12.38 -22.25 2.09
C MET A 8 12.42 -22.91 3.46
N ASN A 9 11.27 -23.24 4.04
CA ASN A 9 11.19 -23.92 5.34
C ASN A 9 11.80 -25.33 5.28
N LYS A 10 11.56 -26.07 4.18
CA LYS A 10 12.18 -27.37 3.96
C LYS A 10 13.69 -27.23 3.91
N PHE A 11 14.20 -26.32 3.09
CA PHE A 11 15.64 -26.04 2.98
C PHE A 11 16.26 -25.69 4.33
N LEU A 12 15.64 -24.79 5.10
CA LEU A 12 16.16 -24.38 6.41
C LEU A 12 16.15 -25.54 7.42
N ARG A 13 15.11 -26.38 7.44
CA ARG A 13 15.07 -27.58 8.32
C ARG A 13 16.20 -28.55 8.02
N GLU A 14 16.54 -28.74 6.75
CA GLU A 14 17.59 -29.65 6.33
C GLU A 14 18.99 -29.09 6.58
N LYS A 15 19.17 -27.77 6.40
CA LYS A 15 20.49 -27.14 6.51
C LYS A 15 20.83 -26.68 7.92
N ASP A 16 19.86 -26.09 8.62
CA ASP A 16 20.03 -25.56 9.97
C ASP A 16 18.72 -25.66 10.76
N PRO A 17 18.44 -26.84 11.36
CA PRO A 17 17.23 -27.04 12.14
C PRO A 17 17.16 -26.12 13.37
N VAL A 18 18.29 -25.66 13.90
CA VAL A 18 18.31 -24.73 15.04
C VAL A 18 17.76 -23.36 14.62
N ILE A 19 18.29 -22.78 13.56
CA ILE A 19 17.76 -21.51 13.01
C ILE A 19 16.28 -21.66 12.64
N PHE A 20 15.91 -22.78 12.00
CA PHE A 20 14.50 -23.01 11.69
C PHE A 20 13.61 -23.02 12.94
N SER A 21 14.07 -23.63 14.05
CA SER A 21 13.31 -23.69 15.31
C SER A 21 13.08 -22.32 15.95
N LEU A 22 13.99 -21.37 15.73
CA LEU A 22 13.92 -20.00 16.24
C LEU A 22 12.96 -19.10 15.46
N LEU A 23 12.52 -19.50 14.26
CA LEU A 23 11.59 -18.69 13.48
C LEU A 23 10.21 -18.66 14.13
N SER A 24 9.66 -17.45 14.24
CA SER A 24 8.24 -17.24 14.58
C SER A 24 7.33 -17.81 13.47
N ASP A 25 6.03 -17.95 13.77
CA ASP A 25 5.06 -18.37 12.75
C ASP A 25 5.04 -17.43 11.55
N PHE A 26 5.11 -16.10 11.81
CA PHE A 26 5.26 -15.12 10.76
C PHE A 26 6.56 -15.32 9.95
N GLY A 27 7.69 -15.56 10.63
CA GLY A 27 8.99 -15.82 9.98
C GLY A 27 8.98 -17.06 9.09
N ARG A 28 8.17 -18.09 9.43
CA ARG A 28 7.97 -19.30 8.62
C ARG A 28 7.02 -19.10 7.44
N GLU A 29 6.16 -18.09 7.48
CA GLU A 29 5.17 -17.83 6.44
C GLU A 29 5.60 -16.73 5.45
N ILE A 30 6.47 -15.82 5.88
CA ILE A 30 6.95 -14.74 5.00
C ILE A 30 7.79 -15.28 3.86
N TYR A 31 7.65 -14.69 2.69
CA TYR A 31 8.42 -15.03 1.50
C TYR A 31 8.60 -13.82 0.60
N MET A 32 9.65 -13.86 -0.23
CA MET A 32 9.79 -12.89 -1.31
C MET A 32 9.01 -13.40 -2.52
N PRO A 33 7.91 -12.76 -2.92
CA PRO A 33 7.15 -13.20 -4.08
C PRO A 33 8.00 -13.09 -5.35
N LYS A 34 7.89 -14.08 -6.24
CA LYS A 34 8.40 -13.97 -7.61
C LYS A 34 7.53 -12.95 -8.35
N GLY A 35 7.93 -11.70 -8.34
CA GLY A 35 7.18 -10.60 -8.90
C GLY A 35 8.08 -9.56 -9.55
N ILE A 36 7.62 -8.33 -9.60
CA ILE A 36 8.26 -7.23 -10.33
C ILE A 36 9.75 -7.03 -9.98
N ILE A 37 10.17 -7.29 -8.73
CA ILE A 37 11.56 -7.13 -8.30
C ILE A 37 12.47 -8.18 -8.96
N SER A 38 12.08 -9.47 -8.93
CA SER A 38 12.82 -10.53 -9.60
C SER A 38 12.80 -10.40 -11.11
N GLN A 39 11.64 -10.04 -11.68
CA GLN A 39 11.50 -9.73 -13.10
C GLN A 39 12.35 -8.54 -13.52
N SER A 40 12.46 -7.51 -12.66
CA SER A 40 13.32 -6.36 -12.94
C SER A 40 14.81 -6.72 -12.92
N ALA A 41 15.24 -7.62 -12.03
CA ALA A 41 16.62 -8.11 -12.03
C ALA A 41 16.94 -8.89 -13.31
N GLU A 42 16.02 -9.77 -13.74
CA GLU A 42 16.13 -10.53 -14.98
C GLU A 42 16.10 -9.60 -16.22
N ALA A 43 15.18 -8.63 -16.25
CA ALA A 43 15.08 -7.67 -17.34
C ALA A 43 16.34 -6.80 -17.49
N LYS A 44 17.02 -6.45 -16.39
CA LYS A 44 18.30 -5.73 -16.44
C LYS A 44 19.40 -6.51 -17.19
N LEU A 45 19.31 -7.84 -17.17
CA LEU A 45 20.29 -8.71 -17.82
C LEU A 45 19.91 -9.04 -19.26
N HIS A 46 18.62 -9.11 -19.59
CA HIS A 46 18.13 -9.68 -20.82
C HIS A 46 17.23 -8.78 -21.69
N ALA A 47 16.78 -7.63 -21.18
CA ALA A 47 15.98 -6.70 -21.96
C ALA A 47 16.87 -5.72 -22.74
N TYR A 48 17.06 -5.96 -24.03
CA TYR A 48 17.96 -5.19 -24.89
C TYR A 48 17.32 -3.91 -25.45
N GLU A 49 16.02 -3.92 -25.70
CA GLU A 49 15.32 -2.80 -26.34
C GLU A 49 14.51 -1.97 -25.34
N CYS A 50 13.75 -2.62 -24.48
CA CYS A 50 12.87 -1.94 -23.52
C CYS A 50 12.82 -2.70 -22.20
N ASN A 51 12.97 -1.97 -21.10
CA ASN A 51 12.75 -2.48 -19.75
C ASN A 51 11.71 -1.61 -19.05
N ALA A 52 10.47 -2.11 -18.97
CA ALA A 52 9.34 -1.45 -18.32
C ALA A 52 8.90 -2.17 -17.04
N THR A 53 9.79 -2.92 -16.39
CA THR A 53 9.48 -3.69 -15.19
C THR A 53 9.35 -2.84 -13.93
N ILE A 54 9.98 -1.66 -13.89
CA ILE A 54 9.85 -0.71 -12.77
C ILE A 54 9.37 0.63 -13.30
N GLY A 55 8.27 1.13 -12.74
CA GLY A 55 7.70 2.42 -13.06
C GLY A 55 8.46 3.58 -12.39
N ILE A 56 9.69 3.85 -12.82
CA ILE A 56 10.43 5.06 -12.44
C ILE A 56 10.29 6.06 -13.57
N ALA A 57 9.74 7.25 -13.27
CA ALA A 57 9.74 8.36 -14.22
C ALA A 57 11.19 8.75 -14.56
N LYS A 58 11.48 8.90 -15.84
CA LYS A 58 12.81 9.24 -16.35
C LYS A 58 12.77 10.51 -17.18
N GLU A 59 13.84 11.29 -17.10
CA GLU A 59 14.10 12.49 -17.88
C GLU A 59 15.59 12.53 -18.22
N ASP A 60 15.94 12.82 -19.47
CA ASP A 60 17.31 12.87 -19.96
C ASP A 60 18.17 11.62 -19.60
N GLY A 61 17.58 10.44 -19.66
CA GLY A 61 18.25 9.16 -19.38
C GLY A 61 18.46 8.84 -17.90
N GLY A 62 18.09 9.74 -16.99
CA GLY A 62 18.15 9.56 -15.54
C GLY A 62 16.79 9.50 -14.85
N PRO A 63 16.76 9.25 -13.54
CA PRO A 63 15.51 9.38 -12.76
C PRO A 63 15.05 10.83 -12.74
N MET A 64 13.76 11.05 -12.99
CA MET A 64 13.15 12.36 -12.82
C MET A 64 13.21 12.81 -11.36
N TYR A 65 13.57 14.07 -11.14
CA TYR A 65 13.61 14.67 -9.81
C TYR A 65 13.23 16.14 -9.86
N LEU A 66 12.86 16.71 -8.73
CA LEU A 66 12.61 18.15 -8.60
C LEU A 66 13.92 18.89 -8.27
N PRO A 67 14.45 19.73 -9.19
CA PRO A 67 15.69 20.49 -8.93
C PRO A 67 15.62 21.38 -7.68
N SER A 68 14.42 21.90 -7.39
CA SER A 68 14.14 22.71 -6.20
C SER A 68 14.35 21.92 -4.89
N ILE A 69 14.13 20.61 -4.90
CA ILE A 69 14.34 19.75 -3.72
C ILE A 69 15.81 19.32 -3.62
N LYS A 70 16.46 18.98 -4.75
CA LYS A 70 17.84 18.51 -4.79
C LYS A 70 18.81 19.42 -4.03
N LYS A 71 18.62 20.74 -4.14
CA LYS A 71 19.49 21.74 -3.47
C LYS A 71 19.51 21.63 -1.94
N PHE A 72 18.44 21.10 -1.33
CA PHE A 72 18.38 20.98 0.13
C PHE A 72 19.19 19.81 0.70
N PHE A 73 19.53 18.80 -0.12
CA PHE A 73 20.33 17.66 0.37
C PHE A 73 21.76 18.03 0.80
N ASN A 74 22.33 19.10 0.24
CA ASN A 74 23.70 19.48 0.50
C ASN A 74 23.88 20.58 1.55
N ASN A 75 22.78 21.15 2.07
CA ASN A 75 22.81 22.33 2.93
C ASN A 75 22.35 22.06 4.36
N LEU A 76 22.22 20.79 4.74
CA LEU A 76 21.81 20.40 6.08
C LEU A 76 22.97 20.50 7.06
N THR A 77 22.75 21.14 8.19
CA THR A 77 23.72 21.26 9.29
C THR A 77 23.74 19.99 10.15
N PRO A 78 24.84 19.74 10.89
CA PRO A 78 24.88 18.63 11.84
C PRO A 78 23.73 18.64 12.86
N SER A 79 23.28 19.82 13.30
CA SER A 79 22.15 19.97 14.23
C SER A 79 20.79 19.62 13.64
N GLU A 80 20.67 19.59 12.30
CA GLU A 80 19.46 19.16 11.60
C GLU A 80 19.45 17.67 11.27
N ILE A 81 20.63 17.05 11.15
CA ILE A 81 20.78 15.66 10.69
C ILE A 81 20.86 14.66 11.85
N PHE A 82 21.68 14.97 12.87
CA PHE A 82 22.08 14.00 13.89
C PHE A 82 21.24 13.91 15.18
N PRO A 83 20.37 14.87 15.53
CA PRO A 83 19.49 14.70 16.67
C PRO A 83 18.47 13.55 16.48
N TYR A 84 17.95 13.04 17.56
CA TYR A 84 16.83 12.08 17.51
C TYR A 84 15.64 12.68 16.78
N ALA A 85 15.08 11.92 15.83
CA ALA A 85 13.84 12.29 15.19
C ALA A 85 12.68 12.30 16.19
N THR A 86 11.76 13.25 16.03
CA THR A 86 10.54 13.27 16.85
C THR A 86 9.63 12.07 16.47
N PRO A 87 8.95 11.44 17.43
CA PRO A 87 8.15 10.22 17.16
C PRO A 87 7.08 10.37 16.09
N TYR A 88 6.54 11.56 15.91
CA TYR A 88 5.46 11.84 14.94
C TYR A 88 5.95 12.56 13.68
N GLY A 89 7.23 12.85 13.57
CA GLY A 89 7.83 13.68 12.53
C GLY A 89 7.94 15.16 12.93
N LEU A 90 8.69 15.93 12.14
CA LEU A 90 8.92 17.36 12.40
C LEU A 90 7.59 18.14 12.48
N PRO A 91 7.38 18.90 13.56
CA PRO A 91 6.10 19.63 13.78
C PRO A 91 5.73 20.56 12.63
N GLU A 92 6.72 21.25 12.06
CA GLU A 92 6.53 22.15 10.93
C GLU A 92 6.10 21.41 9.66
N LEU A 93 6.77 20.31 9.31
CA LEU A 93 6.38 19.46 8.19
C LEU A 93 4.93 18.98 8.33
N ARG A 94 4.55 18.52 9.54
CA ARG A 94 3.20 18.04 9.81
C ARG A 94 2.14 19.14 9.63
N LYS A 95 2.44 20.38 10.07
CA LYS A 95 1.55 21.52 9.87
C LYS A 95 1.38 21.87 8.41
N LEU A 96 2.49 22.03 7.68
CA LEU A 96 2.48 22.34 6.25
C LEU A 96 1.74 21.26 5.44
N TRP A 97 1.94 19.99 5.79
CA TRP A 97 1.25 18.89 5.12
C TRP A 97 -0.26 18.90 5.40
N ARG A 98 -0.68 19.21 6.64
CA ARG A 98 -2.09 19.40 6.97
C ARG A 98 -2.71 20.55 6.17
N GLU A 99 -2.03 21.68 6.10
CA GLU A 99 -2.47 22.84 5.31
C GLU A 99 -2.64 22.49 3.83
N LYS A 100 -1.68 21.75 3.27
CA LYS A 100 -1.74 21.23 1.91
C LYS A 100 -2.96 20.32 1.70
N ILE A 101 -3.20 19.37 2.57
CA ILE A 101 -4.37 18.48 2.51
C ILE A 101 -5.66 19.31 2.53
N ILE A 102 -5.78 20.27 3.43
CA ILE A 102 -6.98 21.11 3.55
C ILE A 102 -7.20 21.95 2.29
N SER A 103 -6.13 22.56 1.75
CA SER A 103 -6.24 23.43 0.58
C SER A 103 -6.54 22.68 -0.71
N GLU A 104 -5.96 21.51 -0.91
CA GLU A 104 -6.11 20.72 -2.13
C GLU A 104 -7.43 19.91 -2.18
N ASN A 105 -8.06 19.66 -1.03
CA ASN A 105 -9.28 18.86 -0.95
C ASN A 105 -10.50 19.67 -0.47
N GLU A 106 -10.43 21.00 -0.48
CA GLU A 106 -11.51 21.89 -0.08
C GLU A 106 -12.06 21.64 1.34
N LEU A 107 -11.21 21.16 2.25
CA LEU A 107 -11.57 20.78 3.62
C LEU A 107 -11.56 21.96 4.61
N LYS A 108 -11.77 23.19 4.16
CA LYS A 108 -11.63 24.42 4.98
C LYS A 108 -12.46 24.43 6.27
N ASN A 109 -13.58 23.71 6.27
CA ASN A 109 -14.52 23.65 7.39
C ASN A 109 -14.45 22.30 8.14
N LYS A 110 -13.41 21.47 7.90
CA LYS A 110 -13.25 20.19 8.55
C LYS A 110 -12.06 20.21 9.50
N GLU A 111 -12.27 19.66 10.69
CA GLU A 111 -11.17 19.35 11.60
C GLU A 111 -10.50 18.06 11.17
N ILE A 112 -9.20 18.14 10.92
CA ILE A 112 -8.35 16.97 10.68
C ILE A 112 -7.15 17.03 11.62
N SER A 113 -6.70 15.87 12.10
CA SER A 113 -5.51 15.77 12.93
C SER A 113 -4.24 16.15 12.16
N LEU A 114 -3.16 16.43 12.89
CA LEU A 114 -1.84 16.52 12.28
C LEU A 114 -1.41 15.14 11.77
N PRO A 115 -0.92 15.04 10.53
CA PRO A 115 -0.44 13.77 9.99
C PRO A 115 0.78 13.26 10.77
N VAL A 116 0.98 11.96 10.76
CA VAL A 116 2.17 11.30 11.29
C VAL A 116 3.11 10.95 10.13
N VAL A 117 4.40 11.23 10.30
CA VAL A 117 5.42 10.89 9.31
C VAL A 117 5.87 9.44 9.52
N THR A 118 5.90 8.67 8.46
CA THR A 118 6.31 7.25 8.48
C THR A 118 7.45 6.99 7.50
N HIS A 119 8.15 5.87 7.68
CA HIS A 119 9.16 5.39 6.73
C HIS A 119 8.47 4.82 5.49
N ALA A 120 8.15 5.69 4.55
CA ALA A 120 7.39 5.37 3.35
C ALA A 120 5.99 4.77 3.63
N MET A 121 5.26 4.49 2.55
CA MET A 121 3.88 4.01 2.60
C MET A 121 3.75 2.64 3.28
N THR A 122 4.69 1.72 3.06
CA THR A 122 4.64 0.37 3.65
C THR A 122 4.61 0.42 5.18
N ASN A 123 5.42 1.27 5.79
CA ASN A 123 5.40 1.46 7.25
C ASN A 123 4.07 2.08 7.72
N GLY A 124 3.55 3.07 6.99
CA GLY A 124 2.23 3.65 7.29
C GLY A 124 1.11 2.60 7.25
N LEU A 125 1.10 1.75 6.22
CA LEU A 125 0.13 0.65 6.10
C LEU A 125 0.28 -0.40 7.22
N MET A 126 1.51 -0.66 7.66
CA MET A 126 1.73 -1.55 8.81
C MET A 126 1.20 -0.94 10.10
N LEU A 127 1.46 0.35 10.36
CA LEU A 127 0.92 1.03 11.54
C LEU A 127 -0.61 1.09 11.54
N THR A 128 -1.24 1.30 10.38
CA THR A 128 -2.72 1.21 10.29
C THR A 128 -3.20 -0.22 10.53
N GLY A 129 -2.45 -1.22 10.09
CA GLY A 129 -2.72 -2.62 10.41
C GLY A 129 -2.63 -2.91 11.91
N ASP A 130 -1.56 -2.44 12.57
CA ASP A 130 -1.39 -2.59 14.03
C ASP A 130 -2.52 -1.92 14.84
N LEU A 131 -3.11 -0.82 14.31
CA LEU A 131 -4.16 -0.07 14.99
C LEU A 131 -5.58 -0.61 14.73
N PHE A 132 -5.83 -1.14 13.54
CA PHE A 132 -7.21 -1.37 13.08
C PHE A 132 -7.49 -2.78 12.59
N ILE A 133 -6.51 -3.68 12.52
CA ILE A 133 -6.72 -5.01 11.93
C ILE A 133 -6.44 -6.10 12.94
N ASP A 134 -7.47 -6.89 13.22
CA ASP A 134 -7.38 -8.11 13.99
C ASP A 134 -7.31 -9.35 13.10
N LYS A 135 -6.85 -10.45 13.68
CA LYS A 135 -6.84 -11.75 12.99
C LYS A 135 -8.26 -12.15 12.59
N GLY A 136 -8.44 -12.38 11.28
CA GLY A 136 -9.73 -12.81 10.71
C GLY A 136 -10.62 -11.66 10.28
N ASP A 137 -10.21 -10.41 10.45
CA ASP A 137 -10.89 -9.26 9.84
C ASP A 137 -10.88 -9.35 8.32
N GLU A 138 -11.87 -8.76 7.70
CA GLU A 138 -12.00 -8.69 6.25
C GLU A 138 -11.55 -7.33 5.73
N ILE A 139 -10.67 -7.39 4.72
CA ILE A 139 -10.19 -6.19 4.01
C ILE A 139 -10.62 -6.30 2.56
N TYR A 140 -11.42 -5.35 2.14
CA TYR A 140 -11.97 -5.28 0.79
C TYR A 140 -11.02 -4.53 -0.13
N LEU A 141 -10.54 -5.22 -1.15
CA LEU A 141 -9.57 -4.76 -2.14
C LEU A 141 -9.97 -5.23 -3.54
N PRO A 142 -9.74 -4.44 -4.59
CA PRO A 142 -9.90 -4.94 -5.94
C PRO A 142 -8.89 -6.05 -6.25
N ASN A 143 -9.21 -6.93 -7.21
CA ASN A 143 -8.34 -8.02 -7.65
C ASN A 143 -7.04 -7.52 -8.32
N MET A 144 -7.06 -6.32 -8.95
CA MET A 144 -5.88 -5.65 -9.47
C MET A 144 -5.29 -4.75 -8.39
N MET A 145 -4.41 -5.30 -7.58
CA MET A 145 -3.83 -4.64 -6.41
C MET A 145 -2.32 -4.81 -6.33
N TRP A 146 -1.68 -3.96 -5.56
CA TRP A 146 -0.26 -4.10 -5.24
C TRP A 146 -0.01 -5.35 -4.39
N GLY A 147 0.89 -6.23 -4.87
CA GLY A 147 1.14 -7.55 -4.26
C GLY A 147 1.53 -7.53 -2.78
N ASN A 148 2.15 -6.44 -2.31
CA ASN A 148 2.56 -6.31 -0.92
C ASN A 148 1.39 -6.26 0.09
N TYR A 149 0.17 -5.93 -0.35
CA TYR A 149 -1.00 -6.02 0.53
C TYR A 149 -1.21 -7.44 1.06
N ASN A 150 -0.87 -8.48 0.27
CA ASN A 150 -0.89 -9.86 0.76
C ASN A 150 0.12 -10.10 1.89
N LEU A 151 1.35 -9.57 1.76
CA LEU A 151 2.38 -9.71 2.80
C LEU A 151 1.99 -8.99 4.09
N ILE A 152 1.45 -7.77 3.95
CA ILE A 152 1.05 -6.93 5.08
C ILE A 152 -0.19 -7.55 5.75
N TYR A 153 -1.31 -7.63 5.05
CA TYR A 153 -2.59 -7.93 5.69
C TYR A 153 -2.84 -9.42 5.86
N ARG A 154 -2.62 -10.23 4.82
CA ARG A 154 -2.89 -11.67 4.90
C ARG A 154 -1.84 -12.42 5.70
N ILE A 155 -0.55 -12.14 5.48
CA ILE A 155 0.54 -12.90 6.13
C ILE A 155 0.81 -12.37 7.53
N ARG A 156 1.04 -11.05 7.68
CA ARG A 156 1.40 -10.46 8.97
C ARG A 156 0.21 -10.42 9.94
N TYR A 157 -0.93 -9.86 9.51
CA TYR A 157 -2.09 -9.65 10.38
C TYR A 157 -3.09 -10.79 10.37
N LYS A 158 -2.92 -11.80 9.49
CA LYS A 158 -3.86 -12.92 9.34
C LYS A 158 -5.27 -12.46 8.98
N ALA A 159 -5.41 -11.32 8.33
CA ALA A 159 -6.68 -10.83 7.81
C ALA A 159 -7.07 -11.57 6.52
N ASN A 160 -8.35 -11.60 6.24
CA ASN A 160 -8.93 -12.14 5.02
C ASN A 160 -9.04 -11.03 3.98
N ILE A 161 -8.37 -11.17 2.85
CA ILE A 161 -8.52 -10.24 1.73
C ILE A 161 -9.71 -10.72 0.90
N VAL A 162 -10.74 -9.89 0.82
CA VAL A 162 -11.92 -10.08 -0.03
C VAL A 162 -11.73 -9.28 -1.29
N ASN A 163 -11.53 -9.97 -2.41
CA ASN A 163 -11.31 -9.32 -3.69
C ASN A 163 -12.62 -9.17 -4.46
N TYR A 164 -12.76 -8.04 -5.15
CA TYR A 164 -13.79 -7.78 -6.15
C TYR A 164 -13.15 -7.36 -7.47
N ASP A 165 -13.85 -7.52 -8.58
CA ASP A 165 -13.32 -7.17 -9.90
C ASP A 165 -13.11 -5.66 -10.02
N PHE A 166 -11.88 -5.24 -10.35
CA PHE A 166 -11.52 -3.83 -10.49
C PHE A 166 -12.25 -3.17 -11.66
N PHE A 167 -12.24 -3.82 -12.82
CA PHE A 167 -12.90 -3.33 -14.03
C PHE A 167 -14.22 -4.02 -14.28
N ASN A 168 -15.12 -3.30 -14.92
CA ASN A 168 -16.33 -3.87 -15.51
C ASN A 168 -15.99 -4.87 -16.63
N SER A 169 -16.98 -5.61 -17.15
CA SER A 169 -16.79 -6.64 -18.18
C SER A 169 -16.16 -6.12 -19.47
N SER A 170 -16.33 -4.83 -19.79
CA SER A 170 -15.71 -4.20 -20.96
C SER A 170 -14.29 -3.66 -20.69
N LEU A 171 -13.76 -3.78 -19.49
CA LEU A 171 -12.44 -3.30 -19.04
C LEU A 171 -12.20 -1.80 -19.22
N THR A 172 -13.26 -0.99 -19.22
CA THR A 172 -13.18 0.44 -19.53
C THR A 172 -13.46 1.35 -18.33
N LYS A 173 -14.05 0.80 -17.27
CA LYS A 173 -14.53 1.57 -16.10
C LYS A 173 -14.30 0.79 -14.81
N PHE A 174 -14.16 1.54 -13.71
CA PHE A 174 -14.16 0.93 -12.38
C PHE A 174 -15.49 0.21 -12.12
N ASN A 175 -15.44 -0.99 -11.53
CA ASN A 175 -16.61 -1.83 -11.31
C ASN A 175 -17.30 -1.48 -10.00
N VAL A 176 -18.03 -0.37 -10.00
CA VAL A 176 -18.82 0.08 -8.84
C VAL A 176 -19.84 -0.99 -8.38
N ALA A 177 -20.40 -1.76 -9.32
CA ALA A 177 -21.36 -2.80 -8.99
C ALA A 177 -20.72 -3.95 -8.21
N ALA A 178 -19.52 -4.40 -8.61
CA ALA A 178 -18.81 -5.44 -7.88
C ALA A 178 -18.36 -4.98 -6.48
N LEU A 179 -17.99 -3.72 -6.33
CA LEU A 179 -17.73 -3.14 -5.00
C LEU A 179 -18.98 -3.20 -4.12
N LYS A 180 -20.11 -2.73 -4.64
CA LYS A 180 -21.40 -2.75 -3.91
C LYS A 180 -21.81 -4.17 -3.52
N GLU A 181 -21.70 -5.12 -4.43
CA GLU A 181 -22.01 -6.53 -4.17
C GLU A 181 -21.10 -7.11 -3.09
N ALA A 182 -19.78 -6.86 -3.16
CA ALA A 182 -18.83 -7.34 -2.16
C ALA A 182 -19.16 -6.80 -0.77
N LEU A 183 -19.53 -5.52 -0.64
CA LEU A 183 -19.90 -4.89 0.62
C LEU A 183 -21.25 -5.37 1.15
N ASN A 184 -22.25 -5.55 0.29
CA ASN A 184 -23.54 -6.08 0.69
C ASN A 184 -23.48 -7.52 1.22
N ASN A 185 -22.46 -8.28 0.81
CA ASN A 185 -22.22 -9.63 1.31
C ASN A 185 -21.40 -9.66 2.60
N CYS A 186 -20.97 -8.50 3.10
CA CYS A 186 -20.25 -8.40 4.37
C CYS A 186 -21.19 -8.65 5.54
N ASN A 187 -20.84 -9.62 6.40
CA ASN A 187 -21.56 -9.94 7.62
C ASN A 187 -20.78 -9.52 8.88
N LYS A 188 -19.86 -8.57 8.75
CA LYS A 188 -19.02 -8.08 9.83
C LYS A 188 -19.44 -6.69 10.28
N GLU A 189 -19.39 -6.44 11.58
CA GLU A 189 -19.64 -5.12 12.17
C GLU A 189 -18.58 -4.09 11.73
N LYS A 190 -17.34 -4.55 11.45
CA LYS A 190 -16.24 -3.72 11.00
C LYS A 190 -15.90 -4.02 9.55
N VAL A 191 -15.96 -3.01 8.70
CA VAL A 191 -15.55 -3.07 7.31
C VAL A 191 -14.28 -2.26 7.10
N VAL A 192 -13.27 -2.89 6.52
CA VAL A 192 -12.02 -2.21 6.15
C VAL A 192 -11.91 -2.18 4.64
N LEU A 193 -11.90 -0.98 4.08
CA LEU A 193 -11.73 -0.73 2.65
C LEU A 193 -10.37 -0.10 2.39
N LEU A 194 -9.67 -0.55 1.37
CA LEU A 194 -8.45 0.07 0.90
C LEU A 194 -8.62 0.52 -0.56
N PHE A 195 -8.66 1.82 -0.76
CA PHE A 195 -8.62 2.44 -2.08
C PHE A 195 -7.22 2.97 -2.38
N ASN A 196 -6.79 2.74 -3.61
CA ASN A 196 -5.51 3.21 -4.13
C ASN A 196 -5.75 3.81 -5.52
N PHE A 197 -5.80 5.14 -5.60
CA PHE A 197 -6.01 5.88 -6.85
C PHE A 197 -5.01 7.04 -6.95
N PRO A 198 -4.36 7.23 -8.12
CA PRO A 198 -4.29 6.31 -9.26
C PRO A 198 -3.88 4.90 -8.85
N ASN A 199 -4.60 3.87 -9.35
CA ASN A 199 -4.40 2.51 -8.89
C ASN A 199 -3.02 1.95 -9.29
N ASN A 200 -2.36 1.29 -8.37
CA ASN A 200 -1.21 0.44 -8.66
C ASN A 200 -1.67 -1.03 -8.70
N PRO A 201 -1.61 -1.75 -9.86
CA PRO A 201 -0.74 -1.46 -11.02
C PRO A 201 -1.40 -0.82 -12.24
N THR A 202 -2.72 -0.60 -12.26
CA THR A 202 -3.44 -0.25 -13.51
C THR A 202 -3.25 1.19 -13.97
N GLY A 203 -2.87 2.10 -13.06
CA GLY A 203 -2.82 3.55 -13.32
C GLY A 203 -4.20 4.22 -13.41
N TYR A 204 -5.29 3.47 -13.24
CA TYR A 204 -6.65 3.98 -13.37
C TYR A 204 -7.03 4.93 -12.23
N THR A 205 -7.70 6.01 -12.58
CA THR A 205 -8.32 6.95 -11.64
C THR A 205 -9.83 7.00 -11.92
N PRO A 206 -10.68 6.89 -10.90
CA PRO A 206 -12.13 7.00 -11.08
C PRO A 206 -12.53 8.35 -11.68
N THR A 207 -13.52 8.30 -12.56
CA THR A 207 -14.21 9.50 -13.03
C THR A 207 -15.03 10.11 -11.88
N GLN A 208 -15.42 11.38 -12.00
CA GLN A 208 -16.28 12.05 -11.01
C GLN A 208 -17.58 11.26 -10.75
N LYS A 209 -18.16 10.67 -11.82
CA LYS A 209 -19.37 9.86 -11.70
C LYS A 209 -19.13 8.60 -10.87
N GLU A 210 -18.02 7.92 -11.09
CA GLU A 210 -17.64 6.73 -10.32
C GLU A 210 -17.31 7.09 -8.87
N ALA A 211 -16.58 8.18 -8.64
CA ALA A 211 -16.28 8.67 -7.28
C ALA A 211 -17.56 9.00 -6.50
N ASN A 212 -18.54 9.66 -7.13
CA ASN A 212 -19.82 9.92 -6.50
C ASN A 212 -20.56 8.63 -6.15
N ALA A 213 -20.61 7.67 -7.07
CA ALA A 213 -21.26 6.38 -6.82
C ALA A 213 -20.57 5.56 -5.71
N ILE A 214 -19.23 5.61 -5.63
CA ILE A 214 -18.48 5.02 -4.52
C ILE A 214 -18.88 5.70 -3.20
N THR A 215 -18.95 7.02 -3.19
CA THR A 215 -19.33 7.80 -1.99
C THR A 215 -20.74 7.43 -1.51
N GLU A 216 -21.71 7.32 -2.43
CA GLU A 216 -23.07 6.90 -2.11
C GLU A 216 -23.09 5.51 -1.45
N ILE A 217 -22.36 4.54 -2.00
CA ILE A 217 -22.26 3.19 -1.41
C ILE A 217 -21.70 3.25 0.02
N LEU A 218 -20.66 4.07 0.25
CA LEU A 218 -20.05 4.18 1.58
C LEU A 218 -20.97 4.88 2.58
N LEU A 219 -21.74 5.85 2.15
CA LEU A 219 -22.76 6.49 3.00
C LEU A 219 -23.88 5.52 3.35
N ASP A 220 -24.44 4.82 2.35
CA ASP A 220 -25.46 3.79 2.57
C ASP A 220 -24.98 2.73 3.59
N LEU A 221 -23.73 2.28 3.44
CA LEU A 221 -23.13 1.31 4.36
C LEU A 221 -22.99 1.86 5.78
N ALA A 222 -22.52 3.10 5.93
CA ALA A 222 -22.34 3.74 7.23
C ALA A 222 -23.69 4.04 7.94
N GLU A 223 -24.77 4.30 7.18
CA GLU A 223 -26.10 4.55 7.73
C GLU A 223 -26.85 3.26 8.11
N SER A 224 -26.47 2.15 7.49
CA SER A 224 -27.07 0.83 7.79
C SER A 224 -26.54 0.17 9.07
N GLY A 225 -25.52 0.73 9.70
CA GLY A 225 -24.88 0.24 10.94
C GLY A 225 -23.72 -0.66 10.67
#